data_ffc4e2a9d4bcc33021705efb46606c4e
#
_entry.id   ffc4e2a9d4bcc33021705efb46606c4e
#
_cell.length_a   1.000
_cell.length_b   1.000
_cell.length_c   1.000
_cell.angle_alpha   90.00
_cell.angle_beta   90.00
_cell.angle_gamma   90.00
#
_symmetry.space_group_name_H-M   'P 1'
#
loop_
_entity.id
_entity.type
_entity.pdbx_description
1 polymer ?
#
loop_
_entity_poly.entity_id
_entity_poly.type
_entity_poly.pdbx_seq_one_letter_code
_entity_poly.pdbx_strand_id
1 'polypeptide(L)'
;LSVALAAALVVIVCLVLFMRPSSDEGEASFANAASQQQTDGSDSNASSHDSASSDSSAAHKKESSSTQTEVSVRALSDFSGDMGACLLSSYSASSVLPASEYGTYVAGNLSDGDWSTAWVEGSSGSGAGQSVTMSRVSGSKASVSCLELVAGYGKSTDIYYKNARPKQVSLIADSGEVVAQVTLADSYRVVQSIGFPAVSTSSITLRIDSVYEGNKYDDCAISEMRCF
;
A
#
# COMPACT_ATOMS: atom_id res chain seq x y z
N LEU A 1 47.22 -38.33 11.73
CA LEU A 1 46.16 -39.15 12.27
C LEU A 1 45.02 -38.27 12.78
N SER A 2 43.92 -38.32 12.06
CA SER A 2 42.50 -38.22 12.46
C SER A 2 42.06 -36.98 13.25
N VAL A 3 41.42 -36.06 12.52
CA VAL A 3 40.21 -35.35 13.00
C VAL A 3 39.23 -35.32 11.84
N ALA A 4 38.47 -36.35 11.71
CA ALA A 4 37.22 -36.40 10.95
C ALA A 4 36.22 -37.08 11.87
N LEU A 5 35.22 -36.35 12.31
CA LEU A 5 33.88 -36.81 12.73
C LEU A 5 33.27 -35.83 13.73
N ALA A 6 32.50 -34.83 13.23
CA ALA A 6 31.38 -34.25 13.98
C ALA A 6 30.65 -33.22 13.09
N ALA A 7 29.94 -33.68 12.07
CA ALA A 7 28.99 -32.88 11.32
C ALA A 7 27.88 -33.75 10.75
N ALA A 8 27.12 -34.37 11.63
CA ALA A 8 25.88 -35.04 11.25
C ALA A 8 25.03 -35.21 12.51
N LEU A 9 24.20 -34.24 12.85
CA LEU A 9 22.97 -34.40 13.64
C LEU A 9 22.36 -33.04 14.00
N VAL A 10 21.81 -32.30 13.02
CA VAL A 10 20.71 -31.35 13.23
C VAL A 10 19.97 -31.19 11.91
N VAL A 11 19.34 -32.23 11.41
CA VAL A 11 18.33 -32.14 10.34
C VAL A 11 17.29 -33.20 10.63
N ILE A 12 16.49 -33.04 11.62
CA ILE A 12 15.16 -33.64 11.79
C ILE A 12 14.52 -32.97 13.00
N VAL A 13 13.89 -31.82 12.87
CA VAL A 13 12.72 -31.35 13.63
C VAL A 13 12.30 -30.03 12.99
N CYS A 14 11.49 -30.06 11.95
CA CYS A 14 10.58 -28.99 11.51
C CYS A 14 9.77 -29.45 10.27
N LEU A 15 9.25 -30.67 10.32
CA LEU A 15 8.34 -31.16 9.27
C LEU A 15 7.00 -31.61 9.86
N VAL A 16 6.47 -30.87 10.81
CA VAL A 16 5.08 -31.02 11.26
C VAL A 16 4.61 -29.64 11.68
N LEU A 17 3.77 -29.01 10.88
CA LEU A 17 2.75 -28.04 11.25
C LEU A 17 2.47 -27.07 10.09
N PHE A 18 1.90 -27.58 9.00
CA PHE A 18 1.05 -26.78 8.13
C PHE A 18 0.18 -27.70 7.25
N MET A 19 -0.64 -28.52 7.93
CA MET A 19 -1.87 -29.02 7.34
C MET A 19 -3.00 -28.55 8.24
N ARG A 20 -3.69 -27.48 7.86
CA ARG A 20 -5.03 -27.20 8.35
C ARG A 20 -6.03 -27.94 7.47
N PRO A 21 -6.88 -28.78 8.02
CA PRO A 21 -8.01 -29.33 7.28
C PRO A 21 -9.08 -28.26 7.12
N SER A 22 -9.55 -28.11 5.90
CA SER A 22 -10.79 -27.47 5.55
C SER A 22 -11.94 -28.19 6.28
N SER A 23 -12.67 -27.52 7.13
CA SER A 23 -13.94 -28.00 7.66
C SER A 23 -15.06 -27.33 6.87
N ASP A 24 -15.60 -28.13 5.99
CA ASP A 24 -16.90 -27.96 5.35
C ASP A 24 -18.00 -28.32 6.36
N GLU A 25 -19.21 -27.80 6.10
CA GLU A 25 -20.53 -28.09 6.66
C GLU A 25 -21.08 -27.15 7.73
N GLY A 26 -22.20 -26.54 7.33
CA GLY A 26 -23.17 -25.90 8.21
C GLY A 26 -24.16 -24.98 7.51
N GLU A 27 -24.99 -25.51 6.60
CA GLU A 27 -26.21 -24.85 6.17
C GLU A 27 -27.14 -24.55 7.36
N ALA A 28 -27.61 -23.32 7.48
CA ALA A 28 -28.87 -23.03 8.14
C ALA A 28 -29.57 -21.87 7.43
N SER A 29 -30.48 -22.26 6.59
CA SER A 29 -31.59 -21.47 6.05
C SER A 29 -32.48 -20.92 7.17
N PHE A 30 -32.76 -19.61 7.18
CA PHE A 30 -34.00 -19.09 7.66
C PHE A 30 -34.50 -17.95 6.77
N ALA A 31 -35.60 -18.25 6.12
CA ALA A 31 -36.37 -17.35 5.29
C ALA A 31 -37.28 -16.42 6.14
N ASN A 32 -37.60 -15.30 5.52
CA ASN A 32 -38.88 -14.62 5.56
C ASN A 32 -39.18 -13.63 6.68
N ALA A 33 -39.36 -12.37 6.30
CA ALA A 33 -40.69 -11.70 6.39
C ALA A 33 -40.62 -10.30 5.76
N ALA A 34 -41.46 -10.15 4.76
CA ALA A 34 -41.84 -8.88 4.15
C ALA A 34 -42.74 -8.09 5.10
N SER A 35 -42.69 -6.78 5.05
CA SER A 35 -43.86 -5.92 5.25
C SER A 35 -43.66 -4.60 4.55
N GLN A 36 -44.49 -4.39 3.57
CA GLN A 36 -44.82 -3.14 2.90
C GLN A 36 -45.56 -2.22 3.86
N GLN A 37 -45.32 -0.93 3.78
CA GLN A 37 -46.43 0.04 3.86
C GLN A 37 -46.06 1.34 3.16
N GLN A 38 -46.87 1.61 2.16
CA GLN A 38 -46.98 2.78 1.34
C GLN A 38 -48.01 3.70 2.02
N THR A 39 -47.79 5.00 2.07
CA THR A 39 -48.87 6.00 2.06
C THR A 39 -48.43 7.28 1.34
N ASP A 40 -49.31 7.64 0.43
CA ASP A 40 -49.43 8.83 -0.38
C ASP A 40 -49.64 10.14 0.38
N GLY A 41 -49.45 11.26 -0.36
CA GLY A 41 -50.05 12.58 -0.08
C GLY A 41 -49.19 13.73 -0.61
N SER A 42 -49.29 14.13 -1.86
CA SER A 42 -49.94 15.30 -2.48
C SER A 42 -49.99 16.55 -1.57
N ASP A 43 -49.62 17.71 -1.98
CA ASP A 43 -49.97 18.62 -3.06
C ASP A 43 -49.27 19.99 -2.92
N SER A 44 -48.85 20.55 -4.06
CA SER A 44 -49.09 21.90 -4.63
C SER A 44 -48.82 23.18 -3.84
N ASN A 45 -48.09 24.09 -4.39
CA ASN A 45 -48.47 25.35 -5.09
C ASN A 45 -47.38 26.44 -4.95
N ALA A 46 -46.75 26.83 -5.97
CA ALA A 46 -46.89 27.99 -6.84
C ALA A 46 -46.61 29.40 -6.27
N SER A 47 -45.83 30.10 -7.07
CA SER A 47 -45.88 31.53 -7.44
C SER A 47 -44.91 32.48 -6.74
N SER A 48 -43.91 32.96 -7.41
CA SER A 48 -43.74 34.07 -8.36
C SER A 48 -43.17 35.37 -7.76
N HIS A 49 -42.29 35.98 -8.60
CA HIS A 49 -41.89 37.41 -8.69
C HIS A 49 -40.83 37.92 -7.71
N ASP A 50 -39.84 38.60 -8.09
CA ASP A 50 -39.33 39.38 -9.23
C ASP A 50 -38.25 40.32 -8.72
N SER A 51 -37.37 40.73 -9.62
CA SER A 51 -36.60 41.99 -9.61
C SER A 51 -35.22 42.05 -8.96
N ALA A 52 -34.29 41.93 -9.84
CA ALA A 52 -33.12 42.78 -10.11
C ALA A 52 -32.57 43.72 -9.02
N SER A 53 -31.27 43.61 -8.74
CA SER A 53 -30.37 44.76 -8.85
C SER A 53 -28.91 44.32 -8.92
N SER A 54 -28.22 44.84 -9.90
CA SER A 54 -26.78 44.81 -10.14
C SER A 54 -25.98 45.37 -8.97
N ASP A 55 -24.90 44.71 -8.55
CA ASP A 55 -23.70 45.43 -8.20
C ASP A 55 -22.43 44.58 -8.46
N SER A 56 -21.55 45.18 -9.21
CA SER A 56 -20.29 44.66 -9.65
C SER A 56 -19.25 44.84 -8.54
N SER A 57 -18.80 43.74 -7.95
CA SER A 57 -17.57 43.70 -7.16
C SER A 57 -16.63 42.67 -7.73
N ALA A 58 -15.61 43.13 -8.40
CA ALA A 58 -14.47 42.34 -8.84
C ALA A 58 -13.76 41.72 -7.65
N ALA A 59 -14.12 40.50 -7.31
CA ALA A 59 -13.33 39.69 -6.38
C ALA A 59 -12.17 39.10 -7.17
N HIS A 60 -10.95 39.52 -6.87
CA HIS A 60 -9.72 38.86 -7.24
C HIS A 60 -9.82 37.39 -6.81
N LYS A 61 -10.02 36.51 -7.76
CA LYS A 61 -9.88 35.07 -7.58
C LYS A 61 -8.39 34.79 -7.39
N LYS A 62 -7.96 34.73 -6.14
CA LYS A 62 -6.67 34.15 -5.79
C LYS A 62 -6.75 32.69 -6.21
N GLU A 63 -6.09 32.39 -7.31
CA GLU A 63 -5.89 31.01 -7.76
C GLU A 63 -5.06 30.32 -6.69
N SER A 64 -5.75 29.59 -5.82
CA SER A 64 -5.13 28.60 -4.94
C SER A 64 -4.73 27.45 -5.86
N SER A 65 -3.45 27.39 -6.21
CA SER A 65 -2.84 26.21 -6.77
C SER A 65 -2.96 25.08 -5.73
N SER A 66 -4.08 24.38 -5.73
CA SER A 66 -4.21 23.12 -5.02
C SER A 66 -3.38 22.11 -5.81
N THR A 67 -2.17 21.84 -5.35
CA THR A 67 -1.39 20.71 -5.84
C THR A 67 -2.20 19.45 -5.49
N GLN A 68 -2.87 18.89 -6.47
CA GLN A 68 -3.67 17.67 -6.28
C GLN A 68 -2.73 16.48 -6.11
N THR A 69 -3.14 15.52 -5.31
CA THR A 69 -2.49 14.21 -5.24
C THR A 69 -2.74 13.47 -6.54
N GLU A 70 -1.68 13.10 -7.24
CA GLU A 70 -1.73 12.42 -8.53
C GLU A 70 -1.01 11.08 -8.46
N VAL A 71 -1.58 10.05 -9.11
CA VAL A 71 -0.90 8.76 -9.34
C VAL A 71 -0.62 8.61 -10.82
N SER A 72 0.65 8.43 -11.17
CA SER A 72 1.08 8.09 -12.51
C SER A 72 1.73 6.71 -12.55
N VAL A 73 1.58 6.03 -13.69
CA VAL A 73 2.15 4.69 -13.93
C VAL A 73 3.13 4.77 -15.09
N ARG A 74 4.33 4.22 -14.92
CA ARG A 74 5.37 4.21 -15.95
C ARG A 74 6.11 2.86 -16.02
N ALA A 75 6.86 2.64 -17.09
CA ALA A 75 7.61 1.41 -17.29
C ALA A 75 8.70 1.23 -16.20
N LEU A 76 8.97 -0.02 -15.85
CA LEU A 76 9.96 -0.38 -14.85
C LEU A 76 11.39 0.05 -15.24
N SER A 77 11.71 0.09 -16.53
CA SER A 77 13.00 0.60 -17.04
C SER A 77 13.33 2.01 -16.54
N ASP A 78 12.30 2.80 -16.22
CA ASP A 78 12.47 4.16 -15.74
C ASP A 78 12.75 4.24 -14.23
N PHE A 79 12.69 3.10 -13.52
CA PHE A 79 13.04 3.01 -12.10
C PHE A 79 14.56 2.89 -11.87
N SER A 80 15.33 2.53 -12.89
CA SER A 80 16.81 2.39 -12.83
C SER A 80 17.55 3.70 -12.58
N GLY A 81 16.82 4.78 -12.33
CA GLY A 81 17.38 6.08 -12.00
C GLY A 81 18.04 6.11 -10.63
N ASP A 82 18.89 7.10 -10.47
CA ASP A 82 19.76 7.35 -9.35
C ASP A 82 19.08 7.22 -7.98
N MET A 83 19.30 6.11 -7.27
CA MET A 83 18.91 5.93 -5.88
C MET A 83 19.58 6.96 -4.94
N GLY A 84 20.65 7.62 -5.39
CA GLY A 84 21.30 8.69 -4.66
C GLY A 84 20.43 9.96 -4.51
N ALA A 85 19.38 10.11 -5.31
CA ALA A 85 18.43 11.22 -5.18
C ALA A 85 17.36 10.96 -4.09
N CYS A 86 17.26 9.71 -3.57
CA CYS A 86 16.28 9.38 -2.53
C CYS A 86 16.57 10.12 -1.23
N LEU A 87 15.61 10.92 -0.78
CA LEU A 87 15.75 11.74 0.42
C LEU A 87 15.62 10.92 1.72
N LEU A 88 14.92 9.79 1.68
CA LEU A 88 14.65 8.90 2.81
C LEU A 88 15.21 7.53 2.50
N SER A 89 16.32 7.15 3.12
CA SER A 89 17.14 5.98 2.75
C SER A 89 17.22 4.89 3.83
N SER A 90 16.52 5.05 4.93
CA SER A 90 16.41 4.02 5.99
C SER A 90 15.00 3.44 6.00
N TYR A 91 14.87 2.12 5.98
CA TYR A 91 13.59 1.42 5.86
C TYR A 91 13.31 0.57 7.08
N SER A 92 12.09 0.64 7.58
CA SER A 92 11.56 -0.21 8.64
C SER A 92 10.12 -0.61 8.33
N ALA A 93 9.66 -1.73 8.87
CA ALA A 93 8.31 -2.23 8.61
C ALA A 93 7.62 -2.62 9.92
N SER A 94 6.29 -2.58 9.93
CA SER A 94 5.46 -2.98 11.08
C SER A 94 5.52 -4.49 11.34
N SER A 95 5.67 -5.29 10.28
CA SER A 95 5.88 -6.74 10.34
C SER A 95 6.73 -7.21 9.16
N VAL A 96 7.27 -8.41 9.26
CA VAL A 96 8.10 -9.04 8.23
C VAL A 96 7.80 -10.54 8.23
N LEU A 97 7.51 -11.10 7.07
CA LEU A 97 7.35 -12.54 6.91
C LEU A 97 8.68 -13.24 7.26
N PRO A 98 8.68 -14.31 8.07
CA PRO A 98 9.88 -15.06 8.37
C PRO A 98 10.61 -15.56 7.12
N ALA A 99 11.93 -15.50 7.14
CA ALA A 99 12.76 -16.03 6.04
C ALA A 99 12.47 -17.51 5.79
N SER A 100 12.54 -17.91 4.52
CA SER A 100 12.32 -19.29 4.07
C SER A 100 13.45 -19.73 3.13
N GLU A 101 13.37 -20.97 2.64
CA GLU A 101 14.26 -21.45 1.57
C GLU A 101 14.15 -20.64 0.26
N TYR A 102 13.07 -19.87 0.07
CA TYR A 102 12.80 -19.06 -1.13
C TYR A 102 13.35 -17.63 -1.04
N GLY A 103 13.75 -17.17 0.16
CA GLY A 103 14.33 -15.85 0.36
C GLY A 103 14.09 -15.22 1.73
N THR A 104 14.54 -13.97 1.84
CA THR A 104 14.28 -13.06 2.96
C THR A 104 13.33 -11.97 2.51
N TYR A 105 12.52 -11.45 3.43
CA TYR A 105 11.41 -10.55 3.12
C TYR A 105 11.48 -9.23 3.89
N VAL A 106 12.71 -8.84 4.21
CA VAL A 106 13.00 -7.68 5.08
C VAL A 106 12.73 -6.34 4.39
N ALA A 107 12.53 -5.28 5.19
CA ALA A 107 12.31 -3.93 4.67
C ALA A 107 13.48 -3.41 3.80
N GLY A 108 14.70 -3.92 3.96
CA GLY A 108 15.85 -3.59 3.13
C GLY A 108 15.70 -3.94 1.65
N ASN A 109 14.85 -4.94 1.34
CA ASN A 109 14.56 -5.32 -0.05
C ASN A 109 13.83 -4.21 -0.84
N LEU A 110 13.27 -3.22 -0.15
CA LEU A 110 12.57 -2.09 -0.79
C LEU A 110 13.51 -1.08 -1.48
N SER A 111 14.83 -1.26 -1.33
CA SER A 111 15.82 -0.34 -1.87
C SER A 111 17.07 -1.02 -2.41
N ASP A 112 17.01 -2.31 -2.70
CA ASP A 112 18.15 -3.08 -3.21
C ASP A 112 18.26 -3.03 -4.75
N GLY A 113 17.27 -2.48 -5.44
CA GLY A 113 17.23 -2.37 -6.90
C GLY A 113 16.93 -3.69 -7.60
N ASP A 114 16.52 -4.70 -6.85
CA ASP A 114 16.18 -6.03 -7.36
C ASP A 114 14.68 -6.36 -7.13
N TRP A 115 13.85 -6.08 -8.09
CA TRP A 115 12.42 -6.41 -8.01
C TRP A 115 12.09 -7.91 -8.01
N SER A 116 13.10 -8.77 -8.05
CA SER A 116 12.95 -10.20 -7.75
C SER A 116 12.97 -10.49 -6.25
N THR A 117 13.30 -9.51 -5.43
CA THR A 117 13.13 -9.47 -3.98
C THR A 117 11.93 -8.61 -3.61
N ALA A 118 11.47 -8.68 -2.36
CA ALA A 118 10.39 -7.85 -1.85
C ALA A 118 10.41 -7.79 -0.33
N TRP A 119 9.93 -6.70 0.23
CA TRP A 119 9.36 -6.75 1.56
C TRP A 119 8.01 -7.46 1.48
N VAL A 120 7.79 -8.40 2.39
CA VAL A 120 6.52 -9.10 2.56
C VAL A 120 6.13 -8.97 4.02
N GLU A 121 4.92 -8.51 4.28
CA GLU A 121 4.43 -8.41 5.64
C GLU A 121 4.22 -9.80 6.26
N GLY A 122 4.27 -9.91 7.59
CA GLY A 122 4.23 -11.21 8.30
C GLY A 122 3.12 -11.29 9.35
N SER A 123 2.10 -10.44 9.23
CA SER A 123 0.95 -10.45 10.11
C SER A 123 -0.09 -11.45 9.63
N SER A 124 -1.02 -11.84 10.48
CA SER A 124 -2.15 -12.66 10.04
C SER A 124 -3.14 -11.82 9.21
N GLY A 125 -3.61 -12.34 8.10
CA GLY A 125 -4.56 -11.69 7.19
C GLY A 125 -3.87 -11.12 5.94
N SER A 126 -4.55 -10.24 5.23
CA SER A 126 -4.13 -9.75 3.91
C SER A 126 -3.14 -8.58 3.93
N GLY A 127 -2.64 -8.20 5.08
CA GLY A 127 -1.70 -7.08 5.23
C GLY A 127 -2.35 -5.70 5.36
N ALA A 128 -3.68 -5.59 5.38
CA ALA A 128 -4.35 -4.32 5.67
C ALA A 128 -3.99 -3.83 7.08
N GLY A 129 -3.61 -2.55 7.20
CA GLY A 129 -3.10 -1.95 8.42
C GLY A 129 -1.58 -2.06 8.59
N GLN A 130 -0.90 -2.93 7.83
CA GLN A 130 0.56 -3.02 7.85
C GLN A 130 1.20 -1.82 7.14
N SER A 131 2.45 -1.53 7.47
CA SER A 131 3.11 -0.33 7.00
C SER A 131 4.62 -0.49 6.83
N VAL A 132 5.15 0.34 5.96
CA VAL A 132 6.59 0.57 5.80
C VAL A 132 6.89 2.03 6.04
N THR A 133 7.94 2.32 6.80
CA THR A 133 8.42 3.67 7.05
C THR A 133 9.78 3.87 6.41
N MET A 134 9.87 4.87 5.55
CA MET A 134 11.15 5.42 5.07
C MET A 134 11.53 6.62 5.92
N SER A 135 12.78 6.72 6.31
CA SER A 135 13.28 7.83 7.12
C SER A 135 14.68 8.27 6.71
N ARG A 136 15.04 9.48 7.12
CA ARG A 136 16.42 9.95 7.02
C ARG A 136 17.26 9.39 8.15
N VAL A 137 18.42 8.85 7.81
CA VAL A 137 19.39 8.35 8.81
C VAL A 137 19.79 9.44 9.81
N SER A 138 19.90 10.70 9.36
CA SER A 138 20.22 11.84 10.23
C SER A 138 19.06 12.30 11.12
N GLY A 139 17.83 11.84 10.88
CA GLY A 139 16.62 12.34 11.54
C GLY A 139 16.24 13.78 11.17
N SER A 140 17.00 14.46 10.28
CA SER A 140 16.68 15.82 9.84
C SER A 140 15.52 15.81 8.84
N LYS A 141 14.75 16.90 8.80
CA LYS A 141 13.64 17.06 7.84
C LYS A 141 14.16 17.37 6.43
N ALA A 142 13.43 16.89 5.44
CA ALA A 142 13.60 17.22 4.02
C ALA A 142 12.23 17.63 3.46
N SER A 143 12.23 18.35 2.35
CA SER A 143 11.01 18.64 1.59
C SER A 143 10.76 17.44 0.66
N VAL A 144 9.69 16.69 0.93
CA VAL A 144 9.31 15.49 0.18
C VAL A 144 7.97 15.75 -0.52
N SER A 145 7.86 15.40 -1.79
CA SER A 145 6.65 15.64 -2.60
C SER A 145 6.26 14.48 -3.52
N CYS A 146 7.06 13.41 -3.53
CA CYS A 146 6.80 12.25 -4.38
C CYS A 146 7.25 10.96 -3.69
N LEU A 147 6.42 9.92 -3.81
CA LEU A 147 6.79 8.55 -3.50
C LEU A 147 6.62 7.70 -4.75
N GLU A 148 7.63 6.91 -5.06
CA GLU A 148 7.58 5.91 -6.13
C GLU A 148 7.66 4.51 -5.54
N LEU A 149 6.89 3.58 -6.10
CA LEU A 149 6.92 2.19 -5.67
C LEU A 149 6.66 1.21 -6.84
N VAL A 150 7.17 -0.01 -6.66
CA VAL A 150 6.79 -1.20 -7.44
C VAL A 150 5.96 -2.08 -6.53
N ALA A 151 4.64 -2.00 -6.67
CA ALA A 151 3.68 -2.75 -5.85
C ALA A 151 3.71 -4.24 -6.19
N GLY A 152 3.51 -5.10 -5.18
CA GLY A 152 3.51 -6.55 -5.32
C GLY A 152 4.90 -7.18 -5.37
N TYR A 153 4.95 -8.51 -5.42
CA TYR A 153 6.20 -9.27 -5.52
C TYR A 153 6.61 -9.41 -6.99
N GLY A 154 7.56 -8.61 -7.43
CA GLY A 154 7.98 -8.49 -8.83
C GLY A 154 8.78 -9.66 -9.39
N LYS A 155 9.05 -10.73 -8.64
CA LYS A 155 9.89 -11.88 -9.04
C LYS A 155 9.41 -12.54 -10.34
N SER A 156 8.12 -12.76 -10.49
CA SER A 156 7.47 -13.26 -11.70
C SER A 156 5.99 -12.92 -11.71
N THR A 157 5.34 -12.95 -12.88
CA THR A 157 3.89 -12.74 -12.99
C THR A 157 3.11 -13.74 -12.10
N ASP A 158 3.53 -15.00 -12.06
CA ASP A 158 2.92 -16.03 -11.22
C ASP A 158 3.03 -15.70 -9.72
N ILE A 159 4.21 -15.30 -9.24
CA ILE A 159 4.43 -14.92 -7.84
C ILE A 159 3.69 -13.63 -7.51
N TYR A 160 3.62 -12.67 -8.44
CA TYR A 160 2.89 -11.42 -8.27
C TYR A 160 1.40 -11.68 -7.94
N TYR A 161 0.72 -12.50 -8.73
CA TYR A 161 -0.69 -12.79 -8.52
C TYR A 161 -0.97 -13.82 -7.41
N LYS A 162 0.02 -14.58 -6.99
CA LYS A 162 -0.10 -15.49 -5.83
C LYS A 162 -0.16 -14.76 -4.50
N ASN A 163 0.53 -13.62 -4.38
CA ASN A 163 0.55 -12.81 -3.16
C ASN A 163 -0.47 -11.68 -3.21
N ALA A 164 -0.86 -11.13 -2.08
CA ALA A 164 -1.61 -9.90 -2.01
C ALA A 164 -0.74 -8.71 -2.45
N ARG A 165 -1.38 -7.66 -2.98
CA ARG A 165 -0.73 -6.43 -3.43
C ARG A 165 -1.45 -5.23 -2.84
N PRO A 166 -0.75 -4.13 -2.47
CA PRO A 166 -1.40 -2.93 -1.98
C PRO A 166 -2.40 -2.37 -3.01
N LYS A 167 -3.62 -2.05 -2.56
CA LYS A 167 -4.67 -1.44 -3.38
C LYS A 167 -4.90 0.01 -3.00
N GLN A 168 -5.39 0.27 -1.79
CA GLN A 168 -5.45 1.61 -1.23
C GLN A 168 -4.31 1.79 -0.23
N VAL A 169 -3.65 2.93 -0.31
CA VAL A 169 -2.57 3.27 0.61
C VAL A 169 -2.72 4.71 1.10
N SER A 170 -2.29 4.94 2.34
CA SER A 170 -2.13 6.26 2.93
C SER A 170 -0.65 6.56 3.14
N LEU A 171 -0.19 7.73 2.73
CA LEU A 171 1.14 8.26 3.02
C LEU A 171 1.04 9.20 4.21
N ILE A 172 1.84 8.97 5.24
CA ILE A 172 1.75 9.65 6.53
C ILE A 172 3.12 10.25 6.86
N ALA A 173 3.18 11.56 7.08
CA ALA A 173 4.38 12.26 7.49
C ALA A 173 4.74 11.99 8.97
N ASP A 174 5.95 12.41 9.42
CA ASP A 174 6.40 12.28 10.81
C ASP A 174 5.52 13.05 11.82
N SER A 175 4.74 14.02 11.34
CA SER A 175 3.73 14.73 12.14
C SER A 175 2.46 13.92 12.44
N GLY A 176 2.26 12.78 11.77
CA GLY A 176 1.02 12.02 11.77
C GLY A 176 -0.01 12.51 10.72
N GLU A 177 0.31 13.55 9.95
CA GLU A 177 -0.55 14.06 8.89
C GLU A 177 -0.58 13.06 7.71
N VAL A 178 -1.79 12.78 7.20
CA VAL A 178 -1.97 12.02 5.95
C VAL A 178 -1.77 12.99 4.78
N VAL A 179 -0.64 12.88 4.10
CA VAL A 179 -0.25 13.75 2.98
C VAL A 179 -0.80 13.27 1.63
N ALA A 180 -1.14 12.00 1.52
CA ALA A 180 -1.80 11.41 0.35
C ALA A 180 -2.58 10.17 0.75
N GLN A 181 -3.72 9.93 0.07
CA GLN A 181 -4.45 8.67 0.10
C GLN A 181 -4.87 8.34 -1.32
N VAL A 182 -4.43 7.20 -1.84
CA VAL A 182 -4.58 6.86 -3.25
C VAL A 182 -4.92 5.39 -3.47
N THR A 183 -5.47 5.10 -4.64
CA THR A 183 -5.64 3.73 -5.14
C THR A 183 -4.57 3.44 -6.17
N LEU A 184 -3.79 2.38 -5.94
CA LEU A 184 -2.75 1.89 -6.84
C LEU A 184 -3.36 1.03 -7.95
N ALA A 185 -2.69 0.97 -9.09
CA ALA A 185 -3.05 0.03 -10.16
C ALA A 185 -2.57 -1.39 -9.83
N ASP A 186 -3.39 -2.41 -10.14
CA ASP A 186 -2.97 -3.82 -10.08
C ASP A 186 -2.21 -4.19 -11.36
N SER A 187 -0.93 -3.80 -11.41
CA SER A 187 -0.11 -3.93 -12.61
C SER A 187 1.27 -4.47 -12.28
N TYR A 188 1.61 -5.60 -12.91
CA TYR A 188 2.89 -6.28 -12.71
C TYR A 188 4.06 -5.47 -13.27
N ARG A 189 5.09 -5.26 -12.44
CA ARG A 189 6.36 -4.60 -12.81
C ARG A 189 6.17 -3.22 -13.47
N VAL A 190 5.39 -2.36 -12.85
CA VAL A 190 5.30 -0.96 -13.20
C VAL A 190 5.72 -0.09 -12.02
N VAL A 191 6.30 1.05 -12.29
CA VAL A 191 6.54 2.08 -11.29
C VAL A 191 5.29 2.93 -11.17
N GLN A 192 4.79 3.08 -9.95
CA GLN A 192 3.70 3.98 -9.63
C GLN A 192 4.27 5.15 -8.84
N SER A 193 4.11 6.37 -9.37
CA SER A 193 4.55 7.60 -8.72
C SER A 193 3.34 8.31 -8.13
N ILE A 194 3.41 8.58 -6.83
CA ILE A 194 2.39 9.30 -6.06
C ILE A 194 2.93 10.68 -5.79
N GLY A 195 2.42 11.69 -6.50
CA GLY A 195 2.72 13.10 -6.27
C GLY A 195 1.81 13.68 -5.19
N PHE A 196 2.33 14.51 -4.30
CA PHE A 196 1.57 15.21 -3.26
C PHE A 196 2.20 16.59 -2.96
N PRO A 197 1.46 17.51 -2.29
CA PRO A 197 2.02 18.78 -1.85
C PRO A 197 3.29 18.57 -1.02
N ALA A 198 4.33 19.34 -1.31
CA ALA A 198 5.61 19.20 -0.61
C ALA A 198 5.44 19.35 0.90
N VAL A 199 5.92 18.38 1.65
CA VAL A 199 5.88 18.36 3.12
C VAL A 199 7.31 18.32 3.70
N SER A 200 7.56 19.14 4.73
CA SER A 200 8.83 19.09 5.47
C SER A 200 8.78 17.99 6.52
N THR A 201 9.44 16.86 6.26
CA THR A 201 9.35 15.67 7.09
C THR A 201 10.68 14.93 7.19
N SER A 202 10.90 14.21 8.27
CA SER A 202 12.02 13.28 8.46
C SER A 202 11.69 11.84 8.08
N SER A 203 10.40 11.53 7.90
CA SER A 203 9.94 10.20 7.48
C SER A 203 8.60 10.25 6.76
N ILE A 204 8.40 9.28 5.87
CA ILE A 204 7.10 8.96 5.27
C ILE A 204 6.79 7.50 5.57
N THR A 205 5.61 7.26 6.12
CA THR A 205 5.05 5.92 6.33
C THR A 205 4.01 5.65 5.25
N LEU A 206 4.19 4.59 4.48
CA LEU A 206 3.16 4.01 3.63
C LEU A 206 2.39 2.99 4.47
N ARG A 207 1.11 3.23 4.71
CA ARG A 207 0.19 2.29 5.34
C ARG A 207 -0.70 1.66 4.28
N ILE A 208 -0.85 0.34 4.33
CA ILE A 208 -1.77 -0.41 3.46
C ILE A 208 -3.17 -0.30 4.04
N ASP A 209 -4.10 0.35 3.34
CA ASP A 209 -5.49 0.50 3.77
C ASP A 209 -6.38 -0.63 3.24
N SER A 210 -6.08 -1.14 2.03
CA SER A 210 -6.71 -2.33 1.44
C SER A 210 -5.79 -2.98 0.40
N VAL A 211 -6.10 -4.21 -0.01
CA VAL A 211 -5.28 -5.00 -0.93
C VAL A 211 -6.08 -5.50 -2.13
N TYR A 212 -5.37 -5.83 -3.20
CA TYR A 212 -5.79 -6.80 -4.21
C TYR A 212 -5.39 -8.18 -3.68
N GLU A 213 -6.36 -9.05 -3.49
CA GLU A 213 -6.16 -10.36 -2.89
C GLU A 213 -5.24 -11.24 -3.74
N GLY A 214 -4.38 -12.00 -3.08
CA GLY A 214 -3.61 -13.07 -3.70
C GLY A 214 -4.49 -14.28 -4.04
N ASN A 215 -4.14 -15.00 -5.09
CA ASN A 215 -4.86 -16.22 -5.43
C ASN A 215 -4.37 -17.47 -4.66
N LYS A 216 -3.35 -17.31 -3.80
CA LYS A 216 -2.76 -18.39 -3.02
C LYS A 216 -2.29 -17.98 -1.62
N TYR A 217 -1.70 -16.80 -1.48
CA TYR A 217 -1.13 -16.30 -0.24
C TYR A 217 -1.80 -15.00 0.14
N ASP A 218 -2.05 -14.82 1.42
CA ASP A 218 -2.66 -13.60 1.97
C ASP A 218 -1.63 -12.49 2.19
N ASP A 219 -0.33 -12.84 2.28
CA ASP A 219 0.75 -11.91 2.58
C ASP A 219 0.89 -10.83 1.50
N CYS A 220 0.90 -9.56 1.90
CA CYS A 220 1.05 -8.43 1.01
C CYS A 220 2.52 -8.06 0.79
N ALA A 221 2.89 -7.81 -0.46
CA ALA A 221 4.27 -7.54 -0.85
C ALA A 221 4.45 -6.19 -1.56
N ILE A 222 5.64 -5.61 -1.41
CA ILE A 222 6.14 -4.46 -2.18
C ILE A 222 7.59 -4.76 -2.56
N SER A 223 7.95 -4.64 -3.85
CA SER A 223 9.32 -4.91 -4.31
C SER A 223 10.24 -3.73 -4.10
N GLU A 224 9.82 -2.51 -4.46
CA GLU A 224 10.67 -1.32 -4.38
C GLU A 224 9.89 -0.10 -3.90
N MET A 225 10.57 0.81 -3.22
CA MET A 225 9.98 2.07 -2.78
C MET A 225 11.04 3.15 -2.54
N ARG A 226 10.77 4.40 -2.97
CA ARG A 226 11.65 5.54 -2.78
C ARG A 226 10.89 6.87 -2.71
N CYS A 227 11.47 7.90 -2.08
CA CYS A 227 10.90 9.24 -1.91
C CYS A 227 11.79 10.35 -2.42
N PHE A 228 11.17 11.39 -2.99
CA PHE A 228 11.81 12.61 -3.51
C PHE A 228 11.17 13.88 -2.96
#